data_64f9fb9e74e8cbbec6acc62446700455
#
_entry.id   64f9fb9e74e8cbbec6acc62446700455
#
_cell.length_a   1.000
_cell.length_b   1.000
_cell.length_c   1.000
_cell.angle_alpha   90.00
_cell.angle_beta   90.00
_cell.angle_gamma   90.00
#
_symmetry.space_group_name_H-M   'P 1'
#
loop_
_entity.id
_entity.type
_entity.pdbx_description
1 polymer ?
#
loop_
_entity_poly.entity_id
_entity_poly.type
_entity_poly.pdbx_seq_one_letter_code
_entity_poly.pdbx_strand_id
1 'polypeptide(L)'
;MKNRCEWCGSDPLYITYHDEEWGVPVHDDQPLFEMLTLEGAQAGLNWLTLLKKRENYRRAFHDFDPVKIAAYSPRDIERLLADPGIVRNRLKIESAIRNARGVLKIKEQYGALDTFIWRYVDGIPRQNVWKSLSELPARTELSDAISKDLKRLGFNFVGSTICYAFMQAVGMVNDHVVGCFRHTEVRNLAPQGSSCVHSNPCL
;
A
#
# COMPACT_ATOMS: atom_id res chain seq x y z
N MET A 1 0.96 28.65 6.42
CA MET A 1 0.35 27.31 6.56
C MET A 1 0.95 26.39 5.51
N LYS A 2 1.18 25.09 5.82
CA LYS A 2 1.62 24.12 4.82
C LYS A 2 0.46 23.85 3.85
N ASN A 3 0.72 23.91 2.53
CA ASN A 3 -0.27 23.53 1.53
C ASN A 3 -0.28 21.99 1.40
N ARG A 4 -1.45 21.35 1.49
CA ARG A 4 -1.64 19.89 1.47
C ARG A 4 -2.50 19.48 0.28
N CYS A 5 -2.51 18.20 -0.03
CA CYS A 5 -3.50 17.64 -0.94
C CYS A 5 -4.91 17.78 -0.33
N GLU A 6 -5.89 18.17 -1.13
CA GLU A 6 -7.25 18.48 -0.66
C GLU A 6 -7.95 17.28 0.01
N TRP A 7 -7.61 16.05 -0.40
CA TRP A 7 -8.26 14.84 0.09
C TRP A 7 -8.06 14.58 1.59
N CYS A 8 -6.96 15.08 2.21
CA CYS A 8 -6.71 14.83 3.64
C CYS A 8 -7.63 15.63 4.58
N GLY A 9 -8.35 16.65 4.04
CA GLY A 9 -9.33 17.43 4.79
C GLY A 9 -8.77 18.07 6.05
N SER A 10 -9.54 18.03 7.16
CA SER A 10 -9.21 18.68 8.43
C SER A 10 -9.13 17.74 9.65
N ASP A 11 -9.40 16.43 9.47
CA ASP A 11 -9.28 15.46 10.56
C ASP A 11 -7.79 15.28 10.93
N PRO A 12 -7.38 15.47 12.20
CA PRO A 12 -5.97 15.40 12.60
C PRO A 12 -5.29 14.08 12.24
N LEU A 13 -5.99 12.95 12.38
CA LEU A 13 -5.44 11.64 12.02
C LEU A 13 -5.18 11.54 10.51
N TYR A 14 -6.07 12.12 9.70
CA TYR A 14 -5.91 12.08 8.24
C TYR A 14 -4.79 13.02 7.78
N ILE A 15 -4.64 14.17 8.45
CA ILE A 15 -3.52 15.08 8.23
C ILE A 15 -2.20 14.42 8.58
N THR A 16 -2.11 13.74 9.74
CA THR A 16 -0.90 13.00 10.14
C THR A 16 -0.54 11.93 9.11
N TYR A 17 -1.51 11.13 8.68
CA TYR A 17 -1.31 10.13 7.64
C TYR A 17 -0.77 10.74 6.34
N HIS A 18 -1.36 11.87 5.88
CA HIS A 18 -0.88 12.59 4.69
C HIS A 18 0.55 13.14 4.88
N ASP A 19 0.83 13.72 6.05
CA ASP A 19 2.09 14.42 6.29
C ASP A 19 3.27 13.48 6.59
N GLU A 20 3.01 12.26 7.07
CA GLU A 20 4.05 11.40 7.60
C GLU A 20 4.17 10.04 6.88
N GLU A 21 3.05 9.51 6.34
CA GLU A 21 3.03 8.14 5.81
C GLU A 21 2.78 8.08 4.30
N TRP A 22 1.73 8.72 3.81
CA TRP A 22 1.30 8.56 2.42
C TRP A 22 2.37 9.04 1.42
N GLY A 23 2.75 8.17 0.49
CA GLY A 23 3.79 8.43 -0.50
C GLY A 23 5.22 8.17 0.00
N VAL A 24 5.41 7.83 1.28
CA VAL A 24 6.74 7.47 1.82
C VAL A 24 7.08 6.04 1.40
N PRO A 25 8.27 5.79 0.81
CA PRO A 25 8.69 4.44 0.43
C PRO A 25 8.74 3.47 1.61
N VAL A 26 8.04 2.35 1.48
CA VAL A 26 7.98 1.27 2.49
C VAL A 26 8.62 0.02 1.91
N HIS A 27 9.63 -0.52 2.61
CA HIS A 27 10.41 -1.69 2.18
C HIS A 27 10.35 -2.88 3.13
N ASP A 28 9.57 -2.79 4.21
CA ASP A 28 9.36 -3.91 5.14
C ASP A 28 8.12 -4.71 4.74
N ASP A 29 8.24 -6.04 4.68
CA ASP A 29 7.18 -6.96 4.28
C ASP A 29 5.90 -6.82 5.11
N GLN A 30 6.02 -6.61 6.42
CA GLN A 30 4.88 -6.57 7.33
C GLN A 30 4.06 -5.29 7.15
N PRO A 31 4.62 -4.07 7.12
CA PRO A 31 3.89 -2.86 6.73
C PRO A 31 3.32 -2.91 5.31
N LEU A 32 4.02 -3.53 4.35
CA LEU A 32 3.49 -3.74 2.99
C LEU A 32 2.24 -4.62 3.02
N PHE A 33 2.26 -5.71 3.77
CA PHE A 33 1.10 -6.61 3.89
C PHE A 33 -0.03 -5.98 4.71
N GLU A 34 0.28 -5.20 5.76
CA GLU A 34 -0.69 -4.38 6.48
C GLU A 34 -1.43 -3.46 5.51
N MET A 35 -0.69 -2.66 4.75
CA MET A 35 -1.28 -1.68 3.83
C MET A 35 -2.14 -2.36 2.75
N LEU A 36 -1.65 -3.43 2.13
CA LEU A 36 -2.41 -4.18 1.13
C LEU A 36 -3.72 -4.74 1.70
N THR A 37 -3.71 -5.21 2.96
CA THR A 37 -4.90 -5.73 3.63
C THR A 37 -5.89 -4.61 3.96
N LEU A 38 -5.41 -3.46 4.42
CA LEU A 38 -6.25 -2.31 4.76
C LEU A 38 -6.89 -1.69 3.52
N GLU A 39 -6.16 -1.55 2.42
CA GLU A 39 -6.69 -1.08 1.13
C GLU A 39 -7.78 -2.03 0.59
N GLY A 40 -7.57 -3.32 0.69
CA GLY A 40 -8.61 -4.31 0.39
C GLY A 40 -9.83 -4.20 1.31
N ALA A 41 -9.61 -3.94 2.60
CA ALA A 41 -10.67 -3.75 3.58
C ALA A 41 -11.44 -2.44 3.38
N GLN A 42 -10.84 -1.42 2.77
CA GLN A 42 -11.47 -0.14 2.45
C GLN A 42 -12.58 -0.28 1.40
N ALA A 43 -12.55 -1.26 0.52
CA ALA A 43 -13.53 -1.39 -0.56
C ALA A 43 -14.97 -1.08 -0.09
N GLY A 44 -15.59 -0.03 -0.68
CA GLY A 44 -16.93 0.46 -0.29
C GLY A 44 -16.97 1.34 0.98
N LEU A 45 -15.82 1.75 1.53
CA LEU A 45 -15.69 2.63 2.70
C LEU A 45 -14.75 3.80 2.37
N ASN A 46 -14.67 4.78 3.26
CA ASN A 46 -13.64 5.81 3.17
C ASN A 46 -12.37 5.42 3.97
N TRP A 47 -11.21 5.95 3.55
CA TRP A 47 -9.93 5.64 4.16
C TRP A 47 -9.82 6.07 5.63
N LEU A 48 -10.37 7.22 5.98
CA LEU A 48 -10.37 7.70 7.37
C LEU A 48 -11.04 6.70 8.33
N THR A 49 -12.08 5.98 7.87
CA THR A 49 -12.70 4.92 8.65
C THR A 49 -11.72 3.78 8.95
N LEU A 50 -10.88 3.42 7.97
CA LEU A 50 -9.86 2.38 8.16
C LEU A 50 -8.72 2.89 9.06
N LEU A 51 -8.27 4.12 8.89
CA LEU A 51 -7.26 4.72 9.76
C LEU A 51 -7.70 4.71 11.23
N LYS A 52 -8.95 5.08 11.51
CA LYS A 52 -9.51 5.05 12.88
C LYS A 52 -9.60 3.64 13.46
N LYS A 53 -9.59 2.61 12.62
CA LYS A 53 -9.63 1.18 13.03
C LYS A 53 -8.26 0.49 12.97
N ARG A 54 -7.23 1.15 12.45
CA ARG A 54 -5.92 0.55 12.12
C ARG A 54 -5.29 -0.18 13.31
N GLU A 55 -5.27 0.44 14.48
CA GLU A 55 -4.72 -0.17 15.70
C GLU A 55 -5.53 -1.40 16.16
N ASN A 56 -6.85 -1.39 15.94
CA ASN A 56 -7.68 -2.56 16.20
C ASN A 56 -7.38 -3.68 15.20
N TYR A 57 -7.15 -3.35 13.91
CA TYR A 57 -6.71 -4.32 12.92
C TYR A 57 -5.37 -4.94 13.29
N ARG A 58 -4.37 -4.16 13.71
CA ARG A 58 -3.08 -4.67 14.18
C ARG A 58 -3.26 -5.70 15.28
N ARG A 59 -4.01 -5.36 16.35
CA ARG A 59 -4.30 -6.29 17.45
C ARG A 59 -5.06 -7.53 16.97
N ALA A 60 -6.10 -7.36 16.14
CA ALA A 60 -6.96 -8.44 15.69
C ALA A 60 -6.25 -9.43 14.76
N PHE A 61 -5.30 -8.93 13.94
CA PHE A 61 -4.57 -9.67 12.92
C PHE A 61 -3.10 -9.93 13.28
N HIS A 62 -2.73 -9.98 14.57
CA HIS A 62 -1.38 -10.30 15.06
C HIS A 62 -0.30 -9.45 14.36
N ASP A 63 -0.50 -8.12 14.34
CA ASP A 63 0.38 -7.14 13.70
C ASP A 63 0.67 -7.45 12.22
N PHE A 64 -0.30 -8.05 11.54
CA PHE A 64 -0.19 -8.48 10.15
C PHE A 64 0.95 -9.48 9.87
N ASP A 65 1.29 -10.32 10.83
CA ASP A 65 2.20 -11.46 10.64
C ASP A 65 1.57 -12.46 9.66
N PRO A 66 2.09 -12.62 8.44
CA PRO A 66 1.46 -13.46 7.43
C PRO A 66 1.48 -14.95 7.80
N VAL A 67 2.45 -15.39 8.61
CA VAL A 67 2.53 -16.79 9.06
C VAL A 67 1.37 -17.09 10.00
N LYS A 68 1.13 -16.22 10.98
CA LYS A 68 0.02 -16.39 11.92
C LYS A 68 -1.33 -16.30 11.23
N ILE A 69 -1.52 -15.29 10.35
CA ILE A 69 -2.78 -15.09 9.64
C ILE A 69 -3.10 -16.24 8.69
N ALA A 70 -2.11 -16.77 7.97
CA ALA A 70 -2.28 -17.91 7.05
C ALA A 70 -2.78 -19.17 7.75
N ALA A 71 -2.50 -19.31 9.05
CA ALA A 71 -2.90 -20.43 9.90
C ALA A 71 -4.26 -20.25 10.59
N TYR A 72 -4.96 -19.15 10.37
CA TYR A 72 -6.25 -18.89 11.02
C TYR A 72 -7.27 -19.98 10.71
N SER A 73 -7.95 -20.41 11.77
CA SER A 73 -8.99 -21.43 11.79
C SER A 73 -10.38 -20.78 11.63
N PRO A 74 -11.45 -21.59 11.44
CA PRO A 74 -12.83 -21.09 11.49
C PRO A 74 -13.16 -20.33 12.79
N ARG A 75 -12.58 -20.70 13.94
CA ARG A 75 -12.74 -19.98 15.21
C ARG A 75 -12.16 -18.57 15.15
N ASP A 76 -11.05 -18.39 14.44
CA ASP A 76 -10.45 -17.05 14.28
C ASP A 76 -11.34 -16.17 13.40
N ILE A 77 -11.96 -16.73 12.37
CA ILE A 77 -12.93 -15.99 11.53
C ILE A 77 -14.12 -15.54 12.38
N GLU A 78 -14.69 -16.40 13.21
CA GLU A 78 -15.81 -16.03 14.10
C GLU A 78 -15.38 -14.97 15.13
N ARG A 79 -14.18 -15.09 15.71
CA ARG A 79 -13.59 -14.07 16.59
C ARG A 79 -13.53 -12.70 15.90
N LEU A 80 -13.03 -12.67 14.67
CA LEU A 80 -12.89 -11.44 13.88
C LEU A 80 -14.26 -10.86 13.47
N LEU A 81 -15.23 -11.69 13.16
CA LEU A 81 -16.61 -11.25 12.87
C LEU A 81 -17.32 -10.67 14.08
N ALA A 82 -16.95 -11.10 15.28
CA ALA A 82 -17.49 -10.56 16.55
C ALA A 82 -16.80 -9.25 16.98
N ASP A 83 -15.62 -8.91 16.42
CA ASP A 83 -14.85 -7.72 16.81
C ASP A 83 -15.41 -6.42 16.19
N PRO A 84 -16.00 -5.49 16.97
CA PRO A 84 -16.49 -4.21 16.47
C PRO A 84 -15.36 -3.25 16.09
N GLY A 85 -14.12 -3.54 16.49
CA GLY A 85 -12.95 -2.75 16.22
C GLY A 85 -12.53 -2.79 14.74
N ILE A 86 -12.94 -3.81 13.98
CA ILE A 86 -12.63 -3.96 12.57
C ILE A 86 -13.88 -3.90 11.69
N VAL A 87 -13.70 -3.97 10.37
CA VAL A 87 -14.80 -4.12 9.41
C VAL A 87 -15.27 -5.57 9.44
N ARG A 88 -16.45 -5.81 10.02
CA ARG A 88 -17.05 -7.15 10.19
C ARG A 88 -17.64 -7.66 8.89
N ASN A 89 -16.78 -8.02 7.94
CA ASN A 89 -17.17 -8.56 6.65
C ASN A 89 -16.40 -9.87 6.41
N ARG A 90 -17.13 -10.99 6.32
CA ARG A 90 -16.55 -12.33 6.17
C ARG A 90 -15.62 -12.42 4.96
N LEU A 91 -16.04 -11.90 3.81
CA LEU A 91 -15.23 -11.95 2.58
C LEU A 91 -13.90 -11.21 2.72
N LYS A 92 -13.89 -10.05 3.42
CA LYS A 92 -12.67 -9.27 3.68
C LYS A 92 -11.75 -10.00 4.67
N ILE A 93 -12.30 -10.64 5.70
CA ILE A 93 -11.54 -11.44 6.67
C ILE A 93 -10.92 -12.65 5.99
N GLU A 94 -11.71 -13.43 5.23
CA GLU A 94 -11.23 -14.59 4.49
C GLU A 94 -10.20 -14.22 3.43
N SER A 95 -10.35 -13.01 2.82
CA SER A 95 -9.35 -12.51 1.87
C SER A 95 -8.01 -12.21 2.54
N ALA A 96 -7.99 -11.65 3.75
CA ALA A 96 -6.76 -11.41 4.49
C ALA A 96 -6.00 -12.73 4.74
N ILE A 97 -6.73 -13.80 5.11
CA ILE A 97 -6.15 -15.15 5.31
C ILE A 97 -5.58 -15.69 3.99
N ARG A 98 -6.34 -15.56 2.90
CA ARG A 98 -5.91 -16.01 1.57
C ARG A 98 -4.70 -15.21 1.09
N ASN A 99 -4.70 -13.91 1.28
CA ASN A 99 -3.61 -13.02 0.90
C ASN A 99 -2.35 -13.31 1.72
N ALA A 100 -2.48 -13.63 3.01
CA ALA A 100 -1.35 -14.07 3.84
C ALA A 100 -0.67 -15.33 3.27
N ARG A 101 -1.46 -16.32 2.83
CA ARG A 101 -0.93 -17.50 2.13
C ARG A 101 -0.26 -17.14 0.81
N GLY A 102 -0.78 -16.14 0.11
CA GLY A 102 -0.17 -15.57 -1.10
C GLY A 102 1.19 -14.91 -0.80
N VAL A 103 1.30 -14.18 0.31
CA VAL A 103 2.57 -13.58 0.76
C VAL A 103 3.62 -14.67 1.05
N LEU A 104 3.24 -15.76 1.70
CA LEU A 104 4.17 -16.87 1.95
C LEU A 104 4.69 -17.47 0.64
N LYS A 105 3.83 -17.65 -0.37
CA LYS A 105 4.25 -18.12 -1.71
C LYS A 105 5.19 -17.11 -2.40
N ILE A 106 4.92 -15.80 -2.25
CA ILE A 106 5.81 -14.77 -2.77
C ILE A 106 7.18 -14.88 -2.09
N LYS A 107 7.23 -15.06 -0.77
CA LYS A 107 8.48 -15.24 -0.03
C LYS A 107 9.28 -16.46 -0.51
N GLU A 108 8.62 -17.58 -0.79
CA GLU A 108 9.26 -18.78 -1.36
C GLU A 108 9.84 -18.52 -2.75
N GLN A 109 9.14 -17.77 -3.61
CA GLN A 109 9.51 -17.58 -5.01
C GLN A 109 10.45 -16.40 -5.27
N TYR A 110 10.31 -15.32 -4.48
CA TYR A 110 10.98 -14.03 -4.71
C TYR A 110 11.83 -13.57 -3.52
N GLY A 111 11.85 -14.33 -2.42
CA GLY A 111 12.59 -14.01 -1.20
C GLY A 111 11.82 -13.09 -0.24
N ALA A 112 11.14 -12.04 -0.75
CA ALA A 112 10.40 -11.08 0.07
C ALA A 112 9.19 -10.51 -0.69
N LEU A 113 8.18 -10.01 0.05
CA LEU A 113 7.08 -9.25 -0.53
C LEU A 113 7.59 -7.92 -1.11
N ASP A 114 8.53 -7.28 -0.41
CA ASP A 114 9.24 -6.09 -0.88
C ASP A 114 9.82 -6.30 -2.27
N THR A 115 10.68 -7.30 -2.44
CA THR A 115 11.30 -7.64 -3.73
C THR A 115 10.27 -7.84 -4.83
N PHE A 116 9.17 -8.54 -4.52
CA PHE A 116 8.10 -8.78 -5.48
C PHE A 116 7.37 -7.49 -5.88
N ILE A 117 7.05 -6.62 -4.93
CA ILE A 117 6.27 -5.40 -5.19
C ILE A 117 7.14 -4.33 -5.84
N TRP A 118 8.34 -4.08 -5.32
CA TRP A 118 9.18 -3.00 -5.81
C TRP A 118 9.81 -3.25 -7.21
N ARG A 119 9.84 -4.51 -7.67
CA ARG A 119 10.29 -4.83 -9.04
C ARG A 119 9.50 -4.12 -10.15
N TYR A 120 8.24 -3.74 -9.88
CA TYR A 120 7.40 -3.06 -10.88
C TYR A 120 7.81 -1.61 -11.16
N VAL A 121 8.63 -1.05 -10.29
CA VAL A 121 9.20 0.31 -10.42
C VAL A 121 10.73 0.30 -10.34
N ASP A 122 11.35 -0.87 -10.55
CA ASP A 122 12.82 -1.06 -10.49
C ASP A 122 13.44 -0.56 -9.16
N GLY A 123 12.69 -0.67 -8.06
CA GLY A 123 13.09 -0.22 -6.73
C GLY A 123 13.09 1.30 -6.54
N ILE A 124 12.63 2.07 -7.53
CA ILE A 124 12.67 3.55 -7.50
C ILE A 124 11.26 4.13 -7.61
N PRO A 125 10.80 4.93 -6.63
CA PRO A 125 9.50 5.59 -6.68
C PRO A 125 9.29 6.42 -7.94
N ARG A 126 8.18 6.23 -8.64
CA ARG A 126 7.81 7.06 -9.78
C ARG A 126 7.36 8.44 -9.30
N GLN A 127 7.92 9.47 -9.91
CA GLN A 127 7.60 10.87 -9.58
C GLN A 127 6.57 11.41 -10.56
N ASN A 128 5.33 11.57 -10.11
CA ASN A 128 4.25 12.19 -10.90
C ASN A 128 4.18 13.71 -10.64
N VAL A 129 3.56 14.46 -11.56
CA VAL A 129 3.52 15.93 -11.53
C VAL A 129 2.07 16.45 -11.65
N TRP A 130 1.16 15.86 -10.88
CA TRP A 130 -0.24 16.23 -10.87
C TRP A 130 -0.43 17.66 -10.33
N LYS A 131 -1.18 18.48 -11.04
CA LYS A 131 -1.50 19.86 -10.61
C LYS A 131 -2.72 19.91 -9.70
N SER A 132 -3.62 18.96 -9.85
CA SER A 132 -4.87 18.87 -9.08
C SER A 132 -5.26 17.42 -8.83
N LEU A 133 -6.16 17.21 -7.86
CA LEU A 133 -6.70 15.88 -7.55
C LEU A 133 -7.46 15.26 -8.74
N SER A 134 -8.07 16.08 -9.59
CA SER A 134 -8.83 15.61 -10.75
C SER A 134 -7.96 14.99 -11.86
N GLU A 135 -6.66 15.21 -11.84
CA GLU A 135 -5.71 14.62 -12.78
C GLU A 135 -5.26 13.21 -12.34
N LEU A 136 -5.43 12.85 -11.06
CA LEU A 136 -5.02 11.55 -10.55
C LEU A 136 -5.90 10.44 -11.17
N PRO A 137 -5.30 9.45 -11.84
CA PRO A 137 -6.06 8.35 -12.39
C PRO A 137 -6.57 7.41 -11.26
N ALA A 138 -7.69 6.76 -11.49
CA ALA A 138 -8.19 5.73 -10.57
C ALA A 138 -7.36 4.43 -10.65
N ARG A 139 -6.61 4.22 -11.73
CA ARG A 139 -5.73 3.06 -11.99
C ARG A 139 -4.75 3.39 -13.10
N THR A 140 -3.70 2.61 -13.23
CA THR A 140 -2.67 2.70 -14.28
C THR A 140 -2.38 1.32 -14.85
N GLU A 141 -1.69 1.25 -16.00
CA GLU A 141 -1.21 -0.02 -16.55
C GLU A 141 -0.35 -0.80 -15.55
N LEU A 142 0.41 -0.09 -14.73
CA LEU A 142 1.24 -0.70 -13.69
C LEU A 142 0.38 -1.34 -12.60
N SER A 143 -0.65 -0.65 -12.11
CA SER A 143 -1.57 -1.23 -11.14
C SER A 143 -2.40 -2.38 -11.72
N ASP A 144 -2.69 -2.35 -13.03
CA ASP A 144 -3.32 -3.46 -13.74
C ASP A 144 -2.40 -4.70 -13.76
N ALA A 145 -1.11 -4.52 -14.02
CA ALA A 145 -0.11 -5.59 -14.01
C ALA A 145 0.05 -6.19 -12.61
N ILE A 146 0.20 -5.35 -11.57
CA ILE A 146 0.27 -5.80 -10.16
C ILE A 146 -0.98 -6.58 -9.79
N SER A 147 -2.16 -6.05 -10.10
CA SER A 147 -3.45 -6.71 -9.83
C SER A 147 -3.54 -8.09 -10.49
N LYS A 148 -3.12 -8.19 -11.75
CA LYS A 148 -3.11 -9.45 -12.50
C LYS A 148 -2.20 -10.49 -11.86
N ASP A 149 -1.00 -10.10 -11.46
CA ASP A 149 -0.02 -11.01 -10.89
C ASP A 149 -0.42 -11.44 -9.47
N LEU A 150 -0.91 -10.53 -8.63
CA LEU A 150 -1.44 -10.86 -7.32
C LEU A 150 -2.62 -11.83 -7.40
N LYS A 151 -3.56 -11.61 -8.33
CA LYS A 151 -4.69 -12.53 -8.56
C LYS A 151 -4.21 -13.92 -8.98
N ARG A 152 -3.19 -14.00 -9.83
CA ARG A 152 -2.59 -15.28 -10.26
C ARG A 152 -1.95 -16.03 -9.08
N LEU A 153 -1.42 -15.32 -8.10
CA LEU A 153 -0.90 -15.89 -6.85
C LEU A 153 -2.01 -16.23 -5.82
N GLY A 154 -3.27 -15.97 -6.16
CA GLY A 154 -4.43 -16.32 -5.35
C GLY A 154 -4.92 -15.22 -4.42
N PHE A 155 -4.43 -13.98 -4.55
CA PHE A 155 -4.92 -12.85 -3.75
C PHE A 155 -6.33 -12.43 -4.15
N ASN A 156 -7.07 -11.91 -3.17
CA ASN A 156 -8.39 -11.31 -3.33
C ASN A 156 -8.39 -9.86 -2.86
N PHE A 157 -9.39 -9.09 -3.26
CA PHE A 157 -9.48 -7.65 -2.99
C PHE A 157 -8.23 -6.89 -3.41
N VAL A 158 -7.68 -7.26 -4.56
CA VAL A 158 -6.51 -6.65 -5.20
C VAL A 158 -6.85 -6.21 -6.63
N GLY A 159 -8.02 -5.56 -6.81
CA GLY A 159 -8.38 -4.93 -8.08
C GLY A 159 -7.42 -3.79 -8.42
N SER A 160 -7.35 -3.39 -9.70
CA SER A 160 -6.41 -2.38 -10.16
C SER A 160 -6.50 -1.05 -9.41
N THR A 161 -7.70 -0.61 -9.04
CA THR A 161 -7.91 0.61 -8.24
C THR A 161 -7.34 0.44 -6.82
N ILE A 162 -7.54 -0.73 -6.20
CA ILE A 162 -6.99 -1.04 -4.87
C ILE A 162 -5.46 -1.13 -4.95
N CYS A 163 -4.93 -1.76 -6.00
CA CYS A 163 -3.48 -1.81 -6.22
C CYS A 163 -2.88 -0.41 -6.43
N TYR A 164 -3.60 0.49 -7.12
CA TYR A 164 -3.11 1.85 -7.30
C TYR A 164 -3.10 2.64 -5.98
N ALA A 165 -4.16 2.53 -5.17
CA ALA A 165 -4.20 3.13 -3.84
C ALA A 165 -3.08 2.57 -2.94
N PHE A 166 -2.84 1.26 -3.01
CA PHE A 166 -1.70 0.64 -2.34
C PHE A 166 -0.35 1.22 -2.80
N MET A 167 -0.14 1.37 -4.13
CA MET A 167 1.09 1.97 -4.66
C MET A 167 1.32 3.40 -4.15
N GLN A 168 0.25 4.20 -4.05
CA GLN A 168 0.28 5.54 -3.49
C GLN A 168 0.64 5.50 -2.00
N ALA A 169 -0.03 4.64 -1.23
CA ALA A 169 0.14 4.54 0.21
C ALA A 169 1.56 4.12 0.62
N VAL A 170 2.18 3.18 -0.13
CA VAL A 170 3.52 2.66 0.18
C VAL A 170 4.65 3.36 -0.58
N GLY A 171 4.34 4.46 -1.26
CA GLY A 171 5.34 5.31 -1.89
C GLY A 171 5.98 4.76 -3.17
N MET A 172 5.38 3.74 -3.83
CA MET A 172 5.80 3.32 -5.18
C MET A 172 5.59 4.42 -6.22
N VAL A 173 4.65 5.32 -5.97
CA VAL A 173 4.38 6.52 -6.75
C VAL A 173 4.28 7.72 -5.80
N ASN A 174 4.85 8.84 -6.19
CA ASN A 174 4.64 10.11 -5.51
C ASN A 174 3.48 10.84 -6.20
N ASP A 175 2.31 10.76 -5.60
CA ASP A 175 1.07 11.34 -6.12
C ASP A 175 0.60 12.57 -5.31
N HIS A 176 1.46 13.10 -4.44
CA HIS A 176 1.22 14.43 -3.92
C HIS A 176 1.13 15.42 -5.08
N VAL A 177 0.12 16.29 -5.09
CA VAL A 177 0.06 17.35 -6.12
C VAL A 177 1.25 18.28 -5.98
N VAL A 178 1.73 18.84 -7.11
CA VAL A 178 2.95 19.68 -7.13
C VAL A 178 2.90 20.88 -6.20
N GLY A 179 1.70 21.39 -5.90
CA GLY A 179 1.50 22.47 -4.91
C GLY A 179 1.56 22.01 -3.46
N CYS A 180 1.58 20.71 -3.19
CA CYS A 180 1.67 20.16 -1.84
C CYS A 180 3.11 20.19 -1.34
N PHE A 181 3.32 20.58 -0.09
CA PHE A 181 4.68 20.63 0.51
C PHE A 181 5.34 19.24 0.51
N ARG A 182 4.55 18.16 0.65
CA ARG A 182 5.07 16.79 0.66
C ARG A 182 5.62 16.33 -0.68
N HIS A 183 5.14 16.90 -1.81
CA HIS A 183 5.62 16.49 -3.13
C HIS A 183 7.15 16.52 -3.25
N THR A 184 7.77 17.63 -2.83
CA THR A 184 9.23 17.78 -2.86
C THR A 184 9.92 16.95 -1.77
N GLU A 185 9.34 16.89 -0.57
CA GLU A 185 9.91 16.13 0.53
C GLU A 185 9.98 14.63 0.19
N VAL A 186 8.87 14.04 -0.29
CA VAL A 186 8.81 12.63 -0.70
C VAL A 186 9.73 12.34 -1.89
N ARG A 187 9.78 13.23 -2.87
CA ARG A 187 10.73 13.10 -3.99
C ARG A 187 12.17 12.96 -3.52
N ASN A 188 12.55 13.67 -2.47
CA ASN A 188 13.91 13.64 -1.94
C ASN A 188 14.22 12.39 -1.09
N LEU A 189 13.20 11.60 -0.73
CA LEU A 189 13.39 10.30 -0.06
C LEU A 189 13.78 9.19 -1.06
N ALA A 190 13.47 9.38 -2.35
CA ALA A 190 13.88 8.41 -3.36
C ALA A 190 15.41 8.31 -3.41
N PRO A 191 15.99 7.09 -3.56
CA PRO A 191 17.41 6.93 -3.76
C PRO A 191 17.83 7.80 -4.94
N GLN A 192 18.77 8.71 -4.74
CA GLN A 192 19.37 9.46 -5.83
C GLN A 192 20.16 8.46 -6.66
N GLY A 193 19.64 8.11 -7.84
CA GLY A 193 20.33 7.24 -8.77
C GLY A 193 21.73 7.80 -8.99
N SER A 194 22.76 7.00 -8.72
CA SER A 194 24.11 7.31 -9.10
C SER A 194 24.09 7.59 -10.59
N SER A 195 24.28 8.83 -10.96
CA SER A 195 24.50 9.23 -12.35
C SER A 195 25.79 8.55 -12.80
N CYS A 196 25.66 7.37 -13.39
CA CYS A 196 26.74 6.78 -14.18
C CYS A 196 26.98 7.73 -15.35
N VAL A 197 27.86 8.69 -15.14
CA VAL A 197 28.53 9.41 -16.22
C VAL A 197 29.35 8.34 -16.95
N HIS A 198 28.81 7.81 -18.03
CA HIS A 198 29.58 7.06 -19.00
C HIS A 198 30.50 8.07 -19.71
N SER A 199 31.65 8.33 -19.09
CA SER A 199 32.79 8.86 -19.79
C SER A 199 33.32 7.73 -20.69
N ASN A 200 32.90 7.72 -21.93
CA ASN A 200 33.58 7.00 -22.98
C ASN A 200 34.97 7.64 -23.17
N PRO A 201 36.09 6.92 -23.03
CA PRO A 201 37.32 7.35 -23.64
C PRO A 201 37.27 6.94 -25.13
N CYS A 202 37.29 7.93 -26.01
CA CYS A 202 37.70 7.72 -27.40
C CYS A 202 39.12 7.16 -27.41
N LEU A 203 39.32 6.01 -28.04
CA LEU A 203 40.44 5.63 -28.87
C LEU A 203 40.00 4.55 -29.84
#